data_20af9dd4f0952f22659e4f1037731642
#
_entry.id   20af9dd4f0952f22659e4f1037731642
#
_cell.length_a   1.000
_cell.length_b   1.000
_cell.length_c   1.000
_cell.angle_alpha   90.00
_cell.angle_beta   90.00
_cell.angle_gamma   90.00
#
_symmetry.space_group_name_H-M   'P 1'
#
loop_
_entity.id
_entity.type
_entity.pdbx_description
1 polymer ?
#
loop_
_entity_poly.entity_id
_entity_poly.type
_entity_poly.pdbx_seq_one_letter_code
_entity_poly.pdbx_strand_id
1 'polypeptide(L)'
;MTTDNLVLIEESNGVLVVTINRPEARNAINYDTAVQMAHAFERLDADPGLRIGILTGAGKTFSAGMDLKDFAKSRIRPRVGNRGFGGLNEAPPAKPLIAAVEGFALAGGFEMVLACDMVVAARDAKFGLPEVKRGLVPGSGGLLRLPRRLPKPIAMEMILTGDSFDAERAYHFGLVNELTEPGQALSAALALAERIGQNGPLAVQASKKIITESLDWPQDEMFAKQAPLMKHIFESEDAREGALAFAEKRKPLWQGR
;
A
#
# COMPACT_ATOMS: atom_id res chain seq x y z
N MET A 1 9.39 -26.42 -14.73
CA MET A 1 9.08 -25.03 -15.10
C MET A 1 9.73 -24.18 -14.04
N THR A 2 10.81 -23.46 -14.37
CA THR A 2 11.40 -22.48 -13.47
C THR A 2 10.35 -21.41 -13.23
N THR A 3 9.79 -21.36 -12.03
CA THR A 3 8.96 -20.22 -11.60
C THR A 3 9.91 -19.02 -11.57
N ASP A 4 9.85 -18.18 -12.61
CA ASP A 4 10.55 -16.91 -12.60
C ASP A 4 10.13 -16.16 -11.36
N ASN A 5 11.10 -15.68 -10.58
CA ASN A 5 10.84 -14.87 -9.39
C ASN A 5 10.36 -13.48 -9.84
N LEU A 6 9.06 -13.40 -10.24
CA LEU A 6 8.43 -12.16 -10.69
C LEU A 6 8.18 -11.19 -9.53
N VAL A 7 8.21 -11.73 -8.30
CA VAL A 7 8.10 -10.98 -7.05
C VAL A 7 9.16 -11.51 -6.09
N LEU A 8 10.00 -10.63 -5.55
CA LEU A 8 10.95 -10.96 -4.51
C LEU A 8 10.33 -10.65 -3.14
N ILE A 9 10.58 -11.53 -2.19
CA ILE A 9 10.08 -11.44 -0.82
C ILE A 9 11.25 -11.43 0.13
N GLU A 10 11.35 -10.37 0.94
CA GLU A 10 12.35 -10.26 2.00
C GLU A 10 11.64 -10.01 3.33
N GLU A 11 12.15 -10.62 4.39
CA GLU A 11 11.59 -10.50 5.74
C GLU A 11 12.66 -10.14 6.73
N SER A 12 12.39 -9.12 7.50
CA SER A 12 13.28 -8.70 8.60
C SER A 12 12.48 -7.93 9.65
N ASN A 13 12.69 -8.27 10.92
CA ASN A 13 12.14 -7.53 12.06
C ASN A 13 10.61 -7.31 12.01
N GLY A 14 9.87 -8.30 11.50
CA GLY A 14 8.41 -8.20 11.35
C GLY A 14 7.94 -7.37 10.16
N VAL A 15 8.84 -6.97 9.28
CA VAL A 15 8.55 -6.27 8.03
C VAL A 15 8.64 -7.26 6.86
N LEU A 16 7.61 -7.27 6.00
CA LEU A 16 7.58 -7.99 4.73
C LEU A 16 7.81 -7.00 3.59
N VAL A 17 8.92 -7.12 2.87
CA VAL A 17 9.18 -6.35 1.65
C VAL A 17 8.76 -7.18 0.44
N VAL A 18 7.83 -6.64 -0.34
CA VAL A 18 7.31 -7.23 -1.59
C VAL A 18 7.84 -6.38 -2.75
N THR A 19 8.77 -6.93 -3.51
CA THR A 19 9.40 -6.24 -4.65
C THR A 19 8.89 -6.80 -5.96
N ILE A 20 8.23 -5.99 -6.78
CA ILE A 20 7.87 -6.36 -8.15
C ILE A 20 9.17 -6.47 -8.94
N ASN A 21 9.49 -7.66 -9.47
CA ASN A 21 10.78 -7.95 -10.08
C ASN A 21 10.68 -8.24 -11.58
N ARG A 22 10.28 -7.21 -12.33
CA ARG A 22 10.22 -7.23 -13.81
C ARG A 22 10.77 -5.92 -14.38
N PRO A 23 12.01 -5.51 -14.03
CA PRO A 23 12.55 -4.20 -14.39
C PRO A 23 12.64 -4.00 -15.91
N GLU A 24 12.89 -5.04 -16.69
CA GLU A 24 12.90 -5.04 -18.15
C GLU A 24 11.53 -4.69 -18.77
N ALA A 25 10.44 -5.01 -18.06
CA ALA A 25 9.08 -4.64 -18.40
C ALA A 25 8.59 -3.40 -17.62
N ARG A 26 9.47 -2.64 -16.99
CA ARG A 26 9.14 -1.50 -16.10
C ARG A 26 8.18 -1.91 -14.98
N ASN A 27 8.37 -3.10 -14.44
CA ASN A 27 7.54 -3.70 -13.39
C ASN A 27 6.05 -3.73 -13.74
N ALA A 28 5.73 -3.91 -15.02
CA ALA A 28 4.36 -4.11 -15.47
C ALA A 28 3.80 -5.43 -14.92
N ILE A 29 2.52 -5.41 -14.55
CA ILE A 29 1.83 -6.52 -13.90
C ILE A 29 1.14 -7.40 -14.94
N ASN A 30 1.58 -8.66 -15.05
CA ASN A 30 0.84 -9.74 -15.70
C ASN A 30 0.13 -10.60 -14.65
N TYR A 31 -0.60 -11.63 -15.09
CA TYR A 31 -1.40 -12.45 -14.17
C TYR A 31 -0.54 -13.20 -13.14
N ASP A 32 0.59 -13.77 -13.56
CA ASP A 32 1.47 -14.54 -12.66
C ASP A 32 2.12 -13.66 -11.60
N THR A 33 2.52 -12.42 -11.96
CA THR A 33 2.98 -11.42 -11.01
C THR A 33 1.89 -11.09 -9.99
N ALA A 34 0.64 -10.89 -10.45
CA ALA A 34 -0.48 -10.59 -9.56
C ALA A 34 -0.77 -11.75 -8.58
N VAL A 35 -0.64 -13.00 -9.03
CA VAL A 35 -0.79 -14.19 -8.17
C VAL A 35 0.29 -14.25 -7.11
N GLN A 36 1.57 -14.05 -7.47
CA GLN A 36 2.67 -14.03 -6.49
C GLN A 36 2.50 -12.89 -5.47
N MET A 37 2.08 -11.72 -5.89
CA MET A 37 1.78 -10.60 -5.00
C MET A 37 0.62 -10.93 -4.04
N ALA A 38 -0.46 -11.54 -4.56
CA ALA A 38 -1.61 -11.95 -3.73
C ALA A 38 -1.17 -12.89 -2.59
N HIS A 39 -0.37 -13.90 -2.89
CA HIS A 39 0.17 -14.84 -1.89
C HIS A 39 1.04 -14.11 -0.86
N ALA A 40 1.85 -13.11 -1.29
CA ALA A 40 2.65 -12.32 -0.36
C ALA A 40 1.78 -11.51 0.62
N PHE A 41 0.68 -10.91 0.14
CA PHE A 41 -0.22 -10.15 1.00
C PHE A 41 -1.11 -11.06 1.88
N GLU A 42 -1.46 -12.25 1.42
CA GLU A 42 -2.11 -13.26 2.27
C GLU A 42 -1.19 -13.71 3.40
N ARG A 43 0.09 -13.94 3.09
CA ARG A 43 1.10 -14.26 4.09
C ARG A 43 1.30 -13.13 5.09
N LEU A 44 1.35 -11.87 4.63
CA LEU A 44 1.46 -10.72 5.52
C LEU A 44 0.35 -10.74 6.58
N ASP A 45 -0.89 -11.00 6.19
CA ASP A 45 -2.02 -11.01 7.11
C ASP A 45 -2.03 -12.26 8.02
N ALA A 46 -1.65 -13.43 7.50
CA ALA A 46 -1.73 -14.70 8.21
C ALA A 46 -0.61 -14.91 9.23
N ASP A 47 0.59 -14.38 8.99
CA ASP A 47 1.76 -14.61 9.85
C ASP A 47 1.78 -13.62 11.03
N PRO A 48 1.60 -14.08 12.29
CA PRO A 48 1.61 -13.19 13.46
C PRO A 48 2.99 -12.53 13.71
N GLY A 49 4.07 -13.08 13.17
CA GLY A 49 5.42 -12.50 13.22
C GLY A 49 5.59 -11.29 12.33
N LEU A 50 4.78 -11.16 11.29
CA LEU A 50 4.78 -10.00 10.40
C LEU A 50 3.83 -8.92 10.92
N ARG A 51 4.26 -7.68 10.88
CA ARG A 51 3.53 -6.52 11.42
C ARG A 51 3.18 -5.48 10.37
N ILE A 52 3.99 -5.40 9.30
CA ILE A 52 3.92 -4.35 8.29
C ILE A 52 4.41 -4.88 6.95
N GLY A 53 3.81 -4.41 5.85
CA GLY A 53 4.26 -4.65 4.49
C GLY A 53 4.87 -3.40 3.85
N ILE A 54 5.83 -3.60 2.96
CA ILE A 54 6.35 -2.59 2.05
C ILE A 54 6.20 -3.13 0.64
N LEU A 55 5.59 -2.36 -0.27
CA LEU A 55 5.51 -2.66 -1.69
C LEU A 55 6.46 -1.73 -2.45
N THR A 56 7.32 -2.31 -3.27
CA THR A 56 8.26 -1.56 -4.13
C THR A 56 8.46 -2.24 -5.48
N GLY A 57 9.21 -1.60 -6.37
CA GLY A 57 9.62 -2.17 -7.66
C GLY A 57 11.13 -2.29 -7.79
N ALA A 58 11.62 -3.37 -8.38
CA ALA A 58 13.03 -3.54 -8.68
C ALA A 58 13.53 -2.48 -9.68
N GLY A 59 14.76 -2.03 -9.51
CA GLY A 59 15.41 -1.05 -10.38
C GLY A 59 14.90 0.38 -10.16
N LYS A 60 14.65 1.11 -11.27
CA LYS A 60 14.37 2.55 -11.23
C LYS A 60 12.91 2.92 -11.47
N THR A 61 11.98 2.00 -11.32
CA THR A 61 10.55 2.22 -11.61
C THR A 61 9.71 1.40 -10.66
N PHE A 62 8.73 2.01 -10.03
CA PHE A 62 7.79 1.28 -9.18
C PHE A 62 6.94 0.31 -10.02
N SER A 63 6.11 0.82 -10.92
CA SER A 63 5.34 0.01 -11.87
C SER A 63 4.67 0.86 -12.95
N ALA A 64 4.71 0.39 -14.20
CA ALA A 64 3.99 0.98 -15.32
C ALA A 64 2.52 0.54 -15.43
N GLY A 65 2.01 -0.26 -14.48
CA GLY A 65 0.64 -0.77 -14.48
C GLY A 65 0.50 -2.11 -15.21
N MET A 66 -0.64 -2.35 -15.88
CA MET A 66 -0.92 -3.62 -16.55
C MET A 66 0.06 -3.89 -17.70
N ASP A 67 0.55 -5.13 -17.81
CA ASP A 67 1.34 -5.59 -18.95
C ASP A 67 0.44 -5.73 -20.20
N LEU A 68 0.41 -4.66 -20.99
CA LEU A 68 -0.43 -4.63 -22.20
C LEU A 68 0.05 -5.61 -23.28
N LYS A 69 1.35 -5.93 -23.31
CA LYS A 69 1.89 -6.92 -24.28
C LYS A 69 1.44 -8.32 -23.94
N ASP A 70 1.47 -8.68 -22.66
CA ASP A 70 0.94 -9.94 -22.17
C ASP A 70 -0.58 -10.01 -22.36
N PHE A 71 -1.31 -8.96 -21.98
CA PHE A 71 -2.76 -8.88 -22.16
C PHE A 71 -3.19 -9.03 -23.64
N ALA A 72 -2.45 -8.44 -24.57
CA ALA A 72 -2.76 -8.56 -26.00
C ALA A 72 -2.68 -10.03 -26.50
N LYS A 73 -1.83 -10.85 -25.89
CA LYS A 73 -1.64 -12.26 -26.21
C LYS A 73 -2.62 -13.16 -25.47
N SER A 74 -2.65 -13.02 -24.14
CA SER A 74 -3.40 -13.92 -23.24
C SER A 74 -4.86 -13.54 -23.07
N ARG A 75 -5.21 -12.26 -23.22
CA ARG A 75 -6.48 -11.64 -22.86
C ARG A 75 -6.86 -11.81 -21.39
N ILE A 76 -5.90 -12.20 -20.56
CA ILE A 76 -6.07 -12.37 -19.11
C ILE A 76 -5.69 -11.07 -18.42
N ARG A 77 -6.62 -10.51 -17.64
CA ARG A 77 -6.34 -9.36 -16.79
C ARG A 77 -5.63 -9.82 -15.51
N PRO A 78 -4.65 -9.07 -14.99
CA PRO A 78 -3.94 -9.42 -13.75
C PRO A 78 -4.79 -9.12 -12.50
N ARG A 79 -5.91 -9.82 -12.38
CA ARG A 79 -6.86 -9.74 -11.26
C ARG A 79 -6.94 -11.10 -10.56
N VAL A 80 -6.79 -11.12 -9.25
CA VAL A 80 -6.73 -12.36 -8.45
C VAL A 80 -7.88 -12.35 -7.43
N GLY A 81 -8.82 -13.25 -7.60
CA GLY A 81 -9.94 -13.44 -6.69
C GLY A 81 -10.61 -12.12 -6.26
N ASN A 82 -10.85 -11.98 -4.97
CA ASN A 82 -11.40 -10.78 -4.35
C ASN A 82 -10.36 -9.66 -4.14
N ARG A 83 -9.06 -9.95 -4.32
CA ARG A 83 -8.00 -8.95 -4.19
C ARG A 83 -7.88 -8.03 -5.40
N GLY A 84 -8.45 -8.40 -6.53
CA GLY A 84 -8.50 -7.58 -7.73
C GLY A 84 -7.16 -7.41 -8.42
N PHE A 85 -6.93 -6.25 -9.05
CA PHE A 85 -5.71 -5.95 -9.80
C PHE A 85 -4.47 -6.03 -8.92
N GLY A 86 -3.41 -6.67 -9.45
CA GLY A 86 -2.13 -6.87 -8.75
C GLY A 86 -2.25 -7.70 -7.48
N GLY A 87 -3.38 -8.42 -7.27
CA GLY A 87 -3.61 -9.16 -6.04
C GLY A 87 -3.72 -8.26 -4.79
N LEU A 88 -4.08 -6.98 -4.97
CA LEU A 88 -4.02 -5.95 -3.92
C LEU A 88 -5.22 -5.00 -3.90
N ASN A 89 -5.60 -4.47 -5.06
CA ASN A 89 -6.33 -3.21 -5.12
C ASN A 89 -7.75 -3.25 -4.52
N GLU A 90 -8.44 -4.38 -4.53
CA GLU A 90 -9.82 -4.48 -4.02
C GLU A 90 -9.90 -4.98 -2.58
N ALA A 91 -8.90 -5.71 -2.12
CA ALA A 91 -8.77 -6.14 -0.73
C ALA A 91 -7.31 -6.00 -0.25
N PRO A 92 -6.86 -4.78 0.09
CA PRO A 92 -5.56 -4.54 0.71
C PRO A 92 -5.41 -5.32 2.02
N PRO A 93 -4.19 -5.61 2.46
CA PRO A 93 -3.93 -6.26 3.74
C PRO A 93 -4.56 -5.53 4.92
N ALA A 94 -4.97 -6.28 5.95
CA ALA A 94 -5.42 -5.72 7.22
C ALA A 94 -4.27 -5.03 7.99
N LYS A 95 -3.06 -5.54 7.83
CA LYS A 95 -1.84 -4.94 8.38
C LYS A 95 -1.40 -3.73 7.55
N PRO A 96 -0.71 -2.74 8.17
CA PRO A 96 -0.22 -1.58 7.45
C PRO A 96 0.63 -1.93 6.22
N LEU A 97 0.47 -1.15 5.15
CA LEU A 97 1.21 -1.30 3.90
C LEU A 97 1.77 0.06 3.45
N ILE A 98 3.07 0.12 3.20
CA ILE A 98 3.78 1.31 2.72
C ILE A 98 4.17 1.09 1.26
N ALA A 99 3.91 2.05 0.38
CA ALA A 99 4.49 2.08 -0.96
C ALA A 99 5.85 2.81 -0.92
N ALA A 100 6.92 2.15 -1.37
CA ALA A 100 8.24 2.77 -1.57
C ALA A 100 8.43 2.98 -3.08
N VAL A 101 8.36 4.24 -3.53
CA VAL A 101 8.20 4.57 -4.95
C VAL A 101 9.46 5.22 -5.50
N GLU A 102 10.10 4.51 -6.42
CA GLU A 102 11.16 5.05 -7.29
C GLU A 102 10.59 5.29 -8.70
N GLY A 103 11.01 6.37 -9.33
CA GLY A 103 10.69 6.68 -10.73
C GLY A 103 9.18 6.72 -11.03
N PHE A 104 8.67 5.80 -11.83
CA PHE A 104 7.30 5.88 -12.32
C PHE A 104 6.34 4.95 -11.58
N ALA A 105 5.22 5.50 -11.11
CA ALA A 105 4.03 4.78 -10.69
C ALA A 105 2.86 5.23 -11.57
N LEU A 106 2.53 4.47 -12.60
CA LEU A 106 1.55 4.86 -13.62
C LEU A 106 0.42 3.84 -13.75
N ALA A 107 -0.76 4.33 -14.12
CA ALA A 107 -1.95 3.50 -14.36
C ALA A 107 -2.24 2.56 -13.17
N GLY A 108 -2.43 1.27 -13.42
CA GLY A 108 -2.59 0.26 -12.36
C GLY A 108 -1.46 0.26 -11.32
N GLY A 109 -0.24 0.69 -11.68
CA GLY A 109 0.87 0.88 -10.74
C GLY A 109 0.59 1.98 -9.73
N PHE A 110 0.04 3.10 -10.18
CA PHE A 110 -0.38 4.16 -9.27
C PHE A 110 -1.64 3.77 -8.48
N GLU A 111 -2.55 2.99 -9.07
CA GLU A 111 -3.69 2.44 -8.34
C GLU A 111 -3.26 1.52 -7.18
N MET A 112 -2.14 0.76 -7.34
CA MET A 112 -1.54 -0.01 -6.24
C MET A 112 -0.95 0.89 -5.15
N VAL A 113 -0.27 2.00 -5.52
CA VAL A 113 0.18 3.01 -4.54
C VAL A 113 -1.00 3.58 -3.75
N LEU A 114 -2.11 3.88 -4.43
CA LEU A 114 -3.34 4.37 -3.79
C LEU A 114 -4.02 3.32 -2.89
N ALA A 115 -3.73 2.03 -3.07
CA ALA A 115 -4.20 0.96 -2.20
C ALA A 115 -3.32 0.77 -0.95
N CYS A 116 -2.10 1.30 -0.94
CA CYS A 116 -1.24 1.34 0.25
C CYS A 116 -1.71 2.43 1.22
N ASP A 117 -1.38 2.30 2.50
CA ASP A 117 -1.78 3.26 3.55
C ASP A 117 -0.91 4.52 3.52
N MET A 118 0.38 4.35 3.26
CA MET A 118 1.39 5.42 3.26
C MET A 118 2.28 5.31 2.02
N VAL A 119 2.89 6.44 1.65
CA VAL A 119 3.76 6.55 0.48
C VAL A 119 5.06 7.26 0.85
N VAL A 120 6.17 6.60 0.60
CA VAL A 120 7.51 7.19 0.59
C VAL A 120 7.97 7.22 -0.84
N ALA A 121 8.44 8.36 -1.34
CA ALA A 121 8.78 8.51 -2.75
C ALA A 121 10.10 9.24 -2.98
N ALA A 122 10.84 8.81 -3.99
CA ALA A 122 11.95 9.59 -4.50
C ALA A 122 11.47 10.93 -5.09
N ARG A 123 12.26 12.01 -4.96
CA ARG A 123 11.91 13.35 -5.47
C ARG A 123 11.66 13.39 -6.97
N ASP A 124 12.32 12.51 -7.72
CA ASP A 124 12.14 12.40 -9.16
C ASP A 124 10.98 11.49 -9.57
N ALA A 125 10.28 10.89 -8.61
CA ALA A 125 9.16 10.01 -8.90
C ALA A 125 7.98 10.77 -9.56
N LYS A 126 7.25 10.04 -10.42
CA LYS A 126 6.09 10.54 -11.16
C LYS A 126 4.90 9.62 -10.95
N PHE A 127 3.75 10.23 -10.68
CA PHE A 127 2.47 9.57 -10.48
C PHE A 127 1.50 9.95 -11.60
N GLY A 128 0.68 9.02 -12.09
CA GLY A 128 -0.29 9.35 -13.12
C GLY A 128 -1.28 8.25 -13.44
N LEU A 129 -2.46 8.67 -13.93
CA LEU A 129 -3.53 7.81 -14.42
C LEU A 129 -3.81 8.17 -15.91
N PRO A 130 -2.95 7.70 -16.85
CA PRO A 130 -3.01 8.12 -18.25
C PRO A 130 -4.07 7.38 -19.08
N GLU A 131 -4.96 6.62 -18.47
CA GLU A 131 -5.95 5.77 -19.15
C GLU A 131 -6.83 6.54 -20.10
N VAL A 132 -7.25 7.76 -19.73
CA VAL A 132 -8.12 8.60 -20.57
C VAL A 132 -7.48 8.97 -21.91
N LYS A 133 -6.14 9.07 -21.99
CA LYS A 133 -5.40 9.27 -23.24
C LYS A 133 -5.50 8.09 -24.21
N ARG A 134 -6.10 7.00 -23.79
CA ARG A 134 -6.30 5.76 -24.56
C ARG A 134 -7.77 5.35 -24.66
N GLY A 135 -8.68 6.27 -24.29
CA GLY A 135 -10.13 5.98 -24.28
C GLY A 135 -10.55 4.97 -23.19
N LEU A 136 -9.73 4.83 -22.13
CA LEU A 136 -9.98 3.95 -21.00
C LEU A 136 -10.16 4.75 -19.71
N VAL A 137 -10.53 4.07 -18.64
CA VAL A 137 -10.63 4.66 -17.30
C VAL A 137 -9.77 3.88 -16.31
N PRO A 138 -9.23 4.53 -15.26
CA PRO A 138 -8.56 3.87 -14.14
C PRO A 138 -9.56 2.99 -13.37
N GLY A 139 -9.61 1.69 -13.70
CA GLY A 139 -10.66 0.78 -13.26
C GLY A 139 -10.33 -0.03 -12.01
N SER A 140 -9.18 0.19 -11.39
CA SER A 140 -8.71 -0.62 -10.25
C SER A 140 -8.62 0.19 -8.94
N GLY A 141 -9.45 1.21 -8.81
CA GLY A 141 -9.59 2.01 -7.60
C GLY A 141 -9.08 3.45 -7.70
N GLY A 142 -8.44 3.84 -8.81
CA GLY A 142 -7.91 5.18 -9.02
C GLY A 142 -8.98 6.25 -8.90
N LEU A 143 -10.12 6.06 -9.57
CA LEU A 143 -11.26 6.98 -9.53
C LEU A 143 -11.93 7.10 -8.15
N LEU A 144 -11.80 6.07 -7.32
CA LEU A 144 -12.43 6.01 -6.00
C LEU A 144 -11.51 6.55 -4.90
N ARG A 145 -10.20 6.23 -4.97
CA ARG A 145 -9.24 6.56 -3.93
C ARG A 145 -8.57 7.92 -4.10
N LEU A 146 -8.25 8.30 -5.34
CA LEU A 146 -7.53 9.56 -5.57
C LEU A 146 -8.31 10.78 -5.06
N PRO A 147 -9.65 10.94 -5.31
CA PRO A 147 -10.42 12.06 -4.78
C PRO A 147 -10.62 12.04 -3.25
N ARG A 148 -10.32 10.92 -2.59
CA ARG A 148 -10.34 10.81 -1.12
C ARG A 148 -9.00 11.18 -0.48
N ARG A 149 -7.91 11.20 -1.28
CA ARG A 149 -6.55 11.51 -0.82
C ARG A 149 -6.07 12.91 -1.22
N LEU A 150 -6.62 13.45 -2.31
CA LEU A 150 -6.27 14.77 -2.84
C LEU A 150 -7.51 15.68 -2.85
N PRO A 151 -7.33 17.00 -2.81
CA PRO A 151 -8.41 17.94 -3.10
C PRO A 151 -9.07 17.59 -4.43
N LYS A 152 -10.40 17.53 -4.46
CA LYS A 152 -11.19 17.11 -5.64
C LYS A 152 -10.77 17.78 -6.95
N PRO A 153 -10.52 19.12 -7.02
CA PRO A 153 -10.08 19.75 -8.28
C PRO A 153 -8.74 19.20 -8.78
N ILE A 154 -7.79 18.89 -7.88
CA ILE A 154 -6.49 18.32 -8.24
C ILE A 154 -6.64 16.89 -8.76
N ALA A 155 -7.46 16.08 -8.09
CA ALA A 155 -7.77 14.73 -8.57
C ALA A 155 -8.46 14.74 -9.94
N MET A 156 -9.41 15.67 -10.17
CA MET A 156 -10.09 15.86 -11.45
C MET A 156 -9.10 16.27 -12.55
N GLU A 157 -8.23 17.25 -12.30
CA GLU A 157 -7.19 17.67 -13.24
C GLU A 157 -6.35 16.47 -13.68
N MET A 158 -5.78 15.72 -12.73
CA MET A 158 -4.92 14.57 -12.99
C MET A 158 -5.65 13.48 -13.79
N ILE A 159 -6.88 13.13 -13.39
CA ILE A 159 -7.65 12.06 -14.04
C ILE A 159 -8.11 12.48 -15.44
N LEU A 160 -8.64 13.69 -15.60
CA LEU A 160 -9.26 14.11 -16.86
C LEU A 160 -8.24 14.50 -17.93
N THR A 161 -7.07 15.00 -17.54
CA THR A 161 -5.96 15.27 -18.48
C THR A 161 -5.16 14.00 -18.77
N GLY A 162 -5.12 13.06 -17.83
CA GLY A 162 -4.21 11.90 -17.87
C GLY A 162 -2.74 12.29 -17.77
N ASP A 163 -2.44 13.49 -17.29
CA ASP A 163 -1.08 13.93 -17.06
C ASP A 163 -0.54 13.38 -15.75
N SER A 164 0.75 13.10 -15.74
CA SER A 164 1.44 12.76 -14.50
C SER A 164 1.86 14.02 -13.76
N PHE A 165 1.98 13.94 -12.44
CA PHE A 165 2.59 14.95 -11.61
C PHE A 165 3.73 14.38 -10.77
N ASP A 166 4.62 15.26 -10.34
CA ASP A 166 5.83 14.88 -9.63
C ASP A 166 5.58 14.60 -8.15
N ALA A 167 6.58 13.99 -7.52
CA ALA A 167 6.54 13.66 -6.11
C ALA A 167 6.46 14.89 -5.20
N GLU A 168 7.04 16.02 -5.59
CA GLU A 168 6.96 17.28 -4.85
C GLU A 168 5.52 17.78 -4.78
N ARG A 169 4.80 17.79 -5.91
CA ARG A 169 3.39 18.14 -5.95
C ARG A 169 2.54 17.14 -5.16
N ALA A 170 2.86 15.84 -5.27
CA ALA A 170 2.19 14.79 -4.52
C ALA A 170 2.37 14.98 -2.99
N TYR A 171 3.58 15.35 -2.57
CA TYR A 171 3.89 15.66 -1.18
C TYR A 171 3.17 16.93 -0.69
N HIS A 172 3.16 17.98 -1.50
CA HIS A 172 2.47 19.23 -1.17
C HIS A 172 0.98 19.01 -0.87
N PHE A 173 0.31 18.12 -1.59
CA PHE A 173 -1.10 17.80 -1.38
C PHE A 173 -1.35 16.64 -0.41
N GLY A 174 -0.32 16.09 0.24
CA GLY A 174 -0.43 15.07 1.28
C GLY A 174 -0.64 13.64 0.77
N LEU A 175 -0.40 13.37 -0.53
CA LEU A 175 -0.40 12.00 -1.06
C LEU A 175 0.86 11.23 -0.65
N VAL A 176 2.01 11.90 -0.65
CA VAL A 176 3.30 11.36 -0.23
C VAL A 176 3.58 11.79 1.20
N ASN A 177 3.97 10.85 2.06
CA ASN A 177 4.30 11.09 3.47
C ASN A 177 5.73 11.59 3.65
N GLU A 178 6.66 11.11 2.81
CA GLU A 178 8.08 11.45 2.90
C GLU A 178 8.72 11.46 1.51
N LEU A 179 9.52 12.51 1.23
CA LEU A 179 10.35 12.62 0.03
C LEU A 179 11.78 12.24 0.34
N THR A 180 12.39 11.47 -0.56
CA THR A 180 13.78 11.01 -0.44
C THR A 180 14.59 11.37 -1.69
N GLU A 181 15.90 11.29 -1.58
CA GLU A 181 16.74 11.27 -2.77
C GLU A 181 16.51 9.96 -3.57
N PRO A 182 16.70 9.99 -4.91
CA PRO A 182 16.58 8.79 -5.74
C PRO A 182 17.43 7.62 -5.22
N GLY A 183 16.82 6.43 -5.18
CA GLY A 183 17.41 5.21 -4.64
C GLY A 183 17.27 5.03 -3.12
N GLN A 184 16.61 5.98 -2.42
CA GLN A 184 16.45 5.93 -0.96
C GLN A 184 15.02 5.63 -0.48
N ALA A 185 14.05 5.47 -1.40
CA ALA A 185 12.66 5.29 -1.00
C ALA A 185 12.44 4.02 -0.15
N LEU A 186 13.09 2.91 -0.49
CA LEU A 186 12.98 1.67 0.29
C LEU A 186 13.61 1.81 1.68
N SER A 187 14.78 2.43 1.80
CA SER A 187 15.43 2.60 3.11
C SER A 187 14.62 3.51 4.05
N ALA A 188 14.04 4.58 3.53
CA ALA A 188 13.15 5.44 4.29
C ALA A 188 11.82 4.75 4.66
N ALA A 189 11.25 3.94 3.75
CA ALA A 189 10.08 3.13 4.05
C ALA A 189 10.35 2.09 5.15
N LEU A 190 11.55 1.48 5.17
CA LEU A 190 11.98 0.58 6.24
C LEU A 190 12.09 1.32 7.59
N ALA A 191 12.65 2.53 7.60
CA ALA A 191 12.73 3.35 8.82
C ALA A 191 11.33 3.75 9.32
N LEU A 192 10.39 4.08 8.42
CA LEU A 192 9.00 4.32 8.78
C LEU A 192 8.33 3.06 9.33
N ALA A 193 8.55 1.91 8.70
CA ALA A 193 8.03 0.62 9.14
C ALA A 193 8.54 0.25 10.54
N GLU A 194 9.82 0.49 10.83
CA GLU A 194 10.40 0.27 12.16
C GLU A 194 9.70 1.12 13.22
N ARG A 195 9.46 2.42 12.96
CA ARG A 195 8.73 3.31 13.88
C ARG A 195 7.32 2.80 14.17
N ILE A 196 6.60 2.30 13.16
CA ILE A 196 5.27 1.73 13.34
C ILE A 196 5.35 0.40 14.10
N GLY A 197 6.31 -0.45 13.76
CA GLY A 197 6.51 -1.76 14.38
C GLY A 197 6.87 -1.72 15.88
N GLN A 198 7.28 -0.56 16.40
CA GLN A 198 7.49 -0.33 17.83
C GLN A 198 6.19 -0.19 18.62
N ASN A 199 5.04 -0.03 17.95
CA ASN A 199 3.75 0.16 18.60
C ASN A 199 2.99 -1.18 18.73
N GLY A 200 1.99 -1.22 19.61
CA GLY A 200 1.15 -2.39 19.83
C GLY A 200 0.43 -2.83 18.56
N PRO A 201 0.66 -4.05 18.07
CA PRO A 201 0.19 -4.49 16.75
C PRO A 201 -1.33 -4.51 16.63
N LEU A 202 -2.04 -4.90 17.69
CA LEU A 202 -3.51 -4.87 17.72
C LEU A 202 -4.05 -3.46 17.59
N ALA A 203 -3.46 -2.50 18.31
CA ALA A 203 -3.87 -1.09 18.27
C ALA A 203 -3.61 -0.48 16.90
N VAL A 204 -2.47 -0.78 16.27
CA VAL A 204 -2.14 -0.31 14.90
C VAL A 204 -3.14 -0.84 13.88
N GLN A 205 -3.47 -2.15 13.91
CA GLN A 205 -4.43 -2.74 12.99
C GLN A 205 -5.85 -2.20 13.20
N ALA A 206 -6.30 -2.08 14.46
CA ALA A 206 -7.61 -1.51 14.77
C ALA A 206 -7.72 -0.04 14.33
N SER A 207 -6.66 0.74 14.52
CA SER A 207 -6.61 2.14 14.06
C SER A 207 -6.73 2.23 12.54
N LYS A 208 -5.95 1.43 11.79
CA LYS A 208 -6.06 1.35 10.33
C LYS A 208 -7.49 0.99 9.91
N LYS A 209 -8.07 -0.05 10.49
CA LYS A 209 -9.42 -0.51 10.18
C LYS A 209 -10.45 0.61 10.39
N ILE A 210 -10.43 1.25 11.56
CA ILE A 210 -11.36 2.34 11.89
C ILE A 210 -11.20 3.50 10.92
N ILE A 211 -9.97 3.96 10.66
CA ILE A 211 -9.70 5.06 9.73
C ILE A 211 -10.24 4.73 8.32
N THR A 212 -10.02 3.50 7.86
CA THR A 212 -10.42 3.09 6.51
C THR A 212 -11.95 2.96 6.38
N GLU A 213 -12.60 2.29 7.35
CA GLU A 213 -14.03 2.01 7.29
C GLU A 213 -14.90 3.21 7.65
N SER A 214 -14.42 4.10 8.55
CA SER A 214 -15.19 5.25 9.03
C SER A 214 -15.51 6.28 7.95
N LEU A 215 -14.79 6.28 6.84
CA LEU A 215 -15.07 7.15 5.68
C LEU A 215 -16.44 6.87 5.04
N ASP A 216 -16.97 5.66 5.22
CA ASP A 216 -18.24 5.22 4.65
C ASP A 216 -19.33 5.01 5.74
N TRP A 217 -19.06 5.41 7.00
CA TRP A 217 -20.05 5.30 8.08
C TRP A 217 -20.96 6.54 8.13
N PRO A 218 -22.25 6.37 8.39
CA PRO A 218 -23.13 7.47 8.73
C PRO A 218 -22.62 8.23 9.97
N GLN A 219 -22.66 9.56 9.94
CA GLN A 219 -22.10 10.40 10.99
C GLN A 219 -22.70 10.12 12.37
N ASP A 220 -23.98 9.83 12.43
CA ASP A 220 -24.71 9.51 13.68
C ASP A 220 -24.42 8.10 14.22
N GLU A 221 -23.84 7.21 13.41
CA GLU A 221 -23.47 5.85 13.80
C GLU A 221 -21.98 5.66 14.09
N MET A 222 -21.12 6.64 13.79
CA MET A 222 -19.65 6.49 13.83
C MET A 222 -19.14 5.93 15.15
N PHE A 223 -19.57 6.48 16.28
CA PHE A 223 -19.11 6.03 17.59
C PHE A 223 -19.67 4.64 17.96
N ALA A 224 -20.92 4.35 17.58
CA ALA A 224 -21.50 3.03 17.80
C ALA A 224 -20.79 1.92 16.99
N LYS A 225 -20.36 2.23 15.76
CA LYS A 225 -19.56 1.31 14.90
C LYS A 225 -18.12 1.17 15.38
N GLN A 226 -17.52 2.24 15.89
CA GLN A 226 -16.16 2.23 16.42
C GLN A 226 -16.03 1.43 17.72
N ALA A 227 -17.00 1.56 18.63
CA ALA A 227 -16.92 1.01 19.98
C ALA A 227 -16.58 -0.50 20.03
N PRO A 228 -17.22 -1.41 19.26
CA PRO A 228 -16.89 -2.82 19.28
C PRO A 228 -15.47 -3.11 18.76
N LEU A 229 -14.94 -2.31 17.81
CA LEU A 229 -13.60 -2.47 17.29
C LEU A 229 -12.53 -2.08 18.31
N MET A 230 -12.85 -1.18 19.22
CA MET A 230 -11.93 -0.74 20.29
C MET A 230 -11.97 -1.63 21.52
N LYS A 231 -13.13 -2.23 21.82
CA LYS A 231 -13.36 -2.97 23.06
C LYS A 231 -12.28 -4.04 23.29
N HIS A 232 -12.04 -4.91 22.32
CA HIS A 232 -11.06 -5.99 22.44
C HIS A 232 -9.62 -5.47 22.58
N ILE A 233 -9.31 -4.26 22.08
CA ILE A 233 -8.00 -3.65 22.25
C ILE A 233 -7.77 -3.23 23.69
N PHE A 234 -8.75 -2.57 24.32
CA PHE A 234 -8.64 -2.15 25.72
C PHE A 234 -8.62 -3.34 26.70
N GLU A 235 -9.19 -4.48 26.32
CA GLU A 235 -9.20 -5.71 27.10
C GLU A 235 -7.98 -6.61 26.85
N SER A 236 -7.11 -6.27 25.90
CA SER A 236 -5.94 -7.05 25.50
C SER A 236 -4.80 -7.06 26.52
N GLU A 237 -3.93 -8.08 26.47
CA GLU A 237 -2.71 -8.11 27.24
C GLU A 237 -1.76 -6.99 26.82
N ASP A 238 -1.72 -6.65 25.52
CA ASP A 238 -0.92 -5.53 25.00
C ASP A 238 -1.33 -4.18 25.61
N ALA A 239 -2.62 -3.93 25.84
CA ALA A 239 -3.06 -2.69 26.48
C ALA A 239 -2.56 -2.60 27.94
N ARG A 240 -2.58 -3.73 28.66
CA ARG A 240 -2.05 -3.81 30.05
C ARG A 240 -0.53 -3.64 30.07
N GLU A 241 0.18 -4.31 29.15
CA GLU A 241 1.63 -4.19 28.99
C GLU A 241 2.03 -2.75 28.66
N GLY A 242 1.31 -2.09 27.75
CA GLY A 242 1.57 -0.70 27.40
C GLY A 242 1.45 0.26 28.59
N ALA A 243 0.42 0.09 29.40
CA ALA A 243 0.22 0.87 30.62
C ALA A 243 1.32 0.61 31.67
N LEU A 244 1.71 -0.65 31.87
CA LEU A 244 2.75 -1.04 32.81
C LEU A 244 4.12 -0.51 32.36
N ALA A 245 4.49 -0.74 31.10
CA ALA A 245 5.75 -0.30 30.53
C ALA A 245 5.91 1.23 30.61
N PHE A 246 4.81 1.97 30.38
CA PHE A 246 4.80 3.43 30.56
C PHE A 246 5.05 3.85 32.00
N ALA A 247 4.40 3.22 32.98
CA ALA A 247 4.59 3.50 34.40
C ALA A 247 6.01 3.17 34.87
N GLU A 248 6.60 2.10 34.36
CA GLU A 248 7.95 1.62 34.67
C GLU A 248 9.05 2.30 33.84
N LYS A 249 8.70 3.18 32.89
CA LYS A 249 9.63 3.87 31.97
C LYS A 249 10.54 2.92 31.20
N ARG A 250 10.00 1.79 30.75
CA ARG A 250 10.67 0.79 29.92
C ARG A 250 10.00 0.65 28.54
N LYS A 251 10.67 -0.02 27.62
CA LYS A 251 10.05 -0.40 26.34
C LYS A 251 9.01 -1.51 26.58
N PRO A 252 7.84 -1.44 25.93
CA PRO A 252 6.84 -2.49 26.00
C PRO A 252 7.27 -3.75 25.21
N LEU A 253 6.75 -4.90 25.64
CA LEU A 253 6.97 -6.20 25.00
C LEU A 253 5.63 -6.69 24.43
N TRP A 254 5.32 -6.27 23.21
CA TRP A 254 4.08 -6.59 22.55
C TRP A 254 3.95 -8.07 22.20
N GLN A 255 2.80 -8.66 22.50
CA GLN A 255 2.48 -10.07 22.22
C GLN A 255 1.41 -10.23 21.13
N GLY A 256 0.68 -9.18 20.78
CA GLY A 256 -0.39 -9.22 19.78
C GLY A 256 -1.65 -9.94 20.28
N ARG A 257 -1.94 -9.92 21.57
CA ARG A 257 -3.09 -10.58 22.18
C ARG A 257 -3.64 -9.85 23.41
#